data_d1a953373d0978799fc31f1c40e6290c
#
_entry.id   d1a953373d0978799fc31f1c40e6290c
#
_cell.length_a   1.000
_cell.length_b   1.000
_cell.length_c   1.000
_cell.angle_alpha   90.00
_cell.angle_beta   90.00
_cell.angle_gamma   90.00
#
_symmetry.space_group_name_H-M   'P 1'
#
loop_
_entity.id
_entity.type
_entity.pdbx_description
1 polymer ?
#
loop_
_entity_poly.entity_id
_entity_poly.type
_entity_poly.pdbx_seq_one_letter_code
_entity_poly.pdbx_strand_id
1 'polypeptide(L)'
;QPHGQATRRPGFEWAPPPLLRHLGSAAAWRRAVGGFEEIRLGLPGDTHRVSLLRLAPGRGLPIHRHSGTEYTVVLQGGYTDSTGNYGVGDFAVGPGPEQHEPIADPGDPCIALIVLEKPIVLTGPIGRWLNPLVRRGLI
;
A
#
# COMPACT_ATOMS: atom_id res chain seq x y z
N GLN A 1 9.75 4.75 32.69
CA GLN A 1 8.28 4.83 32.46
C GLN A 1 7.86 3.58 31.69
N PRO A 2 6.85 2.81 32.16
CA PRO A 2 6.35 1.67 31.38
C PRO A 2 5.76 2.20 30.10
N HIS A 3 6.32 1.78 28.98
CA HIS A 3 5.70 1.97 27.67
C HIS A 3 4.33 1.31 27.71
N GLY A 4 3.28 2.13 27.64
CA GLY A 4 1.91 1.67 27.70
C GLY A 4 1.71 0.48 26.76
N GLN A 5 1.06 -0.55 27.27
CA GLN A 5 0.68 -1.72 26.50
C GLN A 5 -0.02 -1.23 25.25
N ALA A 6 0.62 -1.45 24.10
CA ALA A 6 0.01 -1.17 22.82
C ALA A 6 -1.28 -1.99 22.76
N THR A 7 -2.41 -1.31 22.71
CA THR A 7 -3.73 -1.93 22.59
C THR A 7 -3.73 -2.75 21.32
N ARG A 8 -3.62 -4.07 21.47
CA ARG A 8 -3.75 -5.00 20.33
C ARG A 8 -5.17 -4.88 19.81
N ARG A 9 -5.30 -4.56 18.53
CA ARG A 9 -6.58 -4.51 17.84
C ARG A 9 -6.77 -5.79 17.03
N PRO A 10 -7.81 -6.60 17.31
CA PRO A 10 -8.07 -7.82 16.54
C PRO A 10 -8.14 -7.54 15.05
N GLY A 11 -7.44 -8.35 14.23
CA GLY A 11 -7.32 -8.18 12.79
C GLY A 11 -6.25 -7.17 12.34
N PHE A 12 -5.57 -6.51 13.28
CA PHE A 12 -4.51 -5.54 13.02
C PHE A 12 -3.23 -5.83 13.80
N GLU A 13 -2.97 -7.09 14.07
CA GLU A 13 -1.82 -7.55 14.86
C GLU A 13 -0.48 -7.20 14.17
N TRP A 14 -0.49 -7.03 12.86
CA TRP A 14 0.63 -6.61 12.03
C TRP A 14 0.93 -5.10 12.14
N ALA A 15 -0.02 -4.31 12.64
CA ALA A 15 0.11 -2.85 12.65
C ALA A 15 0.92 -2.38 13.86
N PRO A 16 1.98 -1.58 13.66
CA PRO A 16 2.73 -1.01 14.77
C PRO A 16 1.88 0.01 15.54
N PRO A 17 2.15 0.20 16.85
CA PRO A 17 1.36 1.08 17.71
C PRO A 17 1.16 2.50 17.17
N PRO A 18 2.16 3.16 16.55
CA PRO A 18 1.95 4.48 15.98
C PRO A 18 0.88 4.49 14.88
N LEU A 19 0.83 3.46 14.03
CA LEU A 19 -0.15 3.33 12.98
C LEU A 19 -1.55 3.09 13.53
N LEU A 20 -1.68 2.26 14.56
CA LEU A 20 -2.97 1.96 15.19
C LEU A 20 -3.71 3.23 15.64
N ARG A 21 -2.98 4.26 16.06
CA ARG A 21 -3.56 5.55 16.48
C ARG A 21 -4.21 6.32 15.33
N HIS A 22 -3.79 6.07 14.09
CA HIS A 22 -4.33 6.71 12.88
C HIS A 22 -5.41 5.88 12.20
N LEU A 23 -5.60 4.63 12.64
CA LEU A 23 -6.69 3.78 12.15
C LEU A 23 -7.96 4.09 12.92
N GLY A 24 -8.93 4.71 12.28
CA GLY A 24 -10.25 4.93 12.86
C GLY A 24 -10.92 3.62 13.27
N SER A 25 -11.89 3.68 14.19
CA SER A 25 -12.63 2.50 14.66
C SER A 25 -13.35 1.76 13.53
N ALA A 26 -13.76 2.46 12.50
CA ALA A 26 -14.44 1.92 11.31
C ALA A 26 -13.48 1.49 10.19
N ALA A 27 -12.15 1.51 10.41
CA ALA A 27 -11.20 1.08 9.38
C ALA A 27 -11.43 -0.38 9.00
N ALA A 28 -11.67 -0.61 7.72
CA ALA A 28 -11.92 -1.92 7.16
C ALA A 28 -11.28 -2.03 5.76
N TRP A 29 -10.84 -3.24 5.45
CA TRP A 29 -10.34 -3.54 4.12
C TRP A 29 -11.45 -3.46 3.09
N ARG A 30 -11.19 -2.73 1.99
CA ARG A 30 -12.08 -2.61 0.84
C ARG A 30 -11.39 -3.16 -0.39
N ARG A 31 -12.10 -3.91 -1.20
CA ARG A 31 -11.58 -4.35 -2.50
C ARG A 31 -11.37 -3.15 -3.41
N ALA A 32 -10.19 -3.10 -4.00
CA ALA A 32 -9.83 -2.14 -5.03
C ALA A 32 -9.84 -2.81 -6.41
N VAL A 33 -9.91 -1.98 -7.45
CA VAL A 33 -9.79 -2.44 -8.83
C VAL A 33 -8.38 -3.01 -9.04
N GLY A 34 -8.31 -4.24 -9.56
CA GLY A 34 -7.03 -4.96 -9.72
C GLY A 34 -6.86 -6.13 -8.75
N GLY A 35 -7.84 -6.35 -7.84
CA GLY A 35 -7.91 -7.55 -7.00
C GLY A 35 -7.09 -7.48 -5.71
N PHE A 36 -6.65 -6.31 -5.30
CA PHE A 36 -6.05 -6.07 -3.99
C PHE A 36 -7.06 -5.41 -3.04
N GLU A 37 -6.69 -5.29 -1.78
CA GLU A 37 -7.51 -4.62 -0.77
C GLU A 37 -6.79 -3.38 -0.23
N GLU A 38 -7.54 -2.38 0.17
CA GLU A 38 -7.03 -1.09 0.59
C GLU A 38 -7.76 -0.56 1.83
N ILE A 39 -7.02 0.11 2.71
CA ILE A 39 -7.56 1.04 3.71
C ILE A 39 -6.92 2.40 3.43
N ARG A 40 -7.73 3.39 3.08
CA ARG A 40 -7.23 4.76 2.94
C ARG A 40 -7.17 5.44 4.29
N LEU A 41 -6.07 6.14 4.54
CA LEU A 41 -5.87 6.94 5.73
C LEU A 41 -6.01 8.42 5.35
N GLY A 42 -6.99 9.11 5.95
CA GLY A 42 -7.11 10.55 5.83
C GLY A 42 -6.30 11.23 6.94
N LEU A 43 -5.20 11.87 6.57
CA LEU A 43 -4.41 12.66 7.52
C LEU A 43 -4.73 14.14 7.32
N PRO A 44 -5.02 14.91 8.42
CA PRO A 44 -5.35 16.32 8.31
C PRO A 44 -4.23 17.12 7.66
N GLY A 45 -4.56 17.95 6.67
CA GLY A 45 -3.62 18.84 6.00
C GLY A 45 -2.67 18.16 5.02
N ASP A 46 -2.83 16.88 4.77
CA ASP A 46 -1.98 16.15 3.85
C ASP A 46 -2.51 16.22 2.42
N THR A 47 -1.59 16.50 1.48
CA THR A 47 -1.86 16.44 0.05
C THR A 47 -1.49 15.09 -0.57
N HIS A 48 -0.88 14.21 0.21
CA HIS A 48 -0.45 12.88 -0.22
C HIS A 48 -1.58 11.86 -0.03
N ARG A 49 -1.61 10.86 -0.89
CA ARG A 49 -2.47 9.69 -0.68
C ARG A 49 -1.74 8.69 0.21
N VAL A 50 -2.29 8.43 1.37
CA VAL A 50 -1.76 7.46 2.33
C VAL A 50 -2.71 6.27 2.39
N SER A 51 -2.18 5.08 2.13
CA SER A 51 -2.97 3.85 2.06
C SER A 51 -2.23 2.68 2.67
N LEU A 52 -2.99 1.77 3.26
CA LEU A 52 -2.55 0.41 3.52
C LEU A 52 -3.03 -0.46 2.36
N LEU A 53 -2.14 -1.22 1.77
CA LEU A 53 -2.47 -2.20 0.73
C LEU A 53 -2.26 -3.61 1.27
N ARG A 54 -3.17 -4.51 0.90
CA ARG A 54 -3.07 -5.94 1.18
C ARG A 54 -3.18 -6.74 -0.10
N LEU A 55 -2.14 -7.53 -0.38
CA LEU A 55 -2.06 -8.42 -1.53
C LEU A 55 -2.05 -9.86 -1.04
N ALA A 56 -2.93 -10.69 -1.61
CA ALA A 56 -2.85 -12.13 -1.38
C ALA A 56 -1.54 -12.69 -1.94
N PRO A 57 -0.98 -13.77 -1.35
CA PRO A 57 0.25 -14.40 -1.83
C PRO A 57 0.17 -14.74 -3.31
N GLY A 58 1.22 -14.43 -4.06
CA GLY A 58 1.32 -14.66 -5.50
C GLY A 58 0.51 -13.70 -6.38
N ARG A 59 -0.24 -12.76 -5.79
CA ARG A 59 -0.97 -11.73 -6.53
C ARG A 59 -0.11 -10.50 -6.72
N GLY A 60 -0.27 -9.85 -7.88
CA GLY A 60 0.41 -8.61 -8.21
C GLY A 60 -0.54 -7.41 -8.19
N LEU A 61 0.04 -6.23 -8.05
CA LEU A 61 -0.64 -4.99 -8.39
C LEU A 61 -0.70 -4.83 -9.91
N PRO A 62 -1.69 -4.14 -10.46
CA PRO A 62 -1.69 -3.80 -11.88
C PRO A 62 -0.39 -3.10 -12.29
N ILE A 63 0.12 -3.42 -13.47
CA ILE A 63 1.31 -2.75 -14.01
C ILE A 63 1.06 -1.24 -14.05
N HIS A 64 1.97 -0.50 -13.42
CA HIS A 64 1.85 0.94 -13.29
C HIS A 64 3.22 1.62 -13.26
N ARG A 65 3.21 2.93 -13.39
CA ARG A 65 4.37 3.80 -13.18
C ARG A 65 3.98 4.93 -12.23
N HIS A 66 4.98 5.55 -11.63
CA HIS A 66 4.79 6.68 -10.73
C HIS A 66 4.98 8.00 -11.45
N SER A 67 4.12 8.97 -11.15
CA SER A 67 4.25 10.36 -11.61
C SER A 67 4.85 11.29 -10.54
N GLY A 68 5.08 10.76 -9.35
CA GLY A 68 5.69 11.44 -8.22
C GLY A 68 6.39 10.44 -7.31
N THR A 69 6.85 10.89 -6.16
CA THR A 69 7.53 10.02 -5.19
C THR A 69 6.56 9.08 -4.50
N GLU A 70 6.98 7.84 -4.34
CA GLU A 70 6.31 6.84 -3.51
C GLU A 70 7.21 6.45 -2.33
N TYR A 71 6.60 6.30 -1.17
CA TYR A 71 7.22 5.74 0.02
C TYR A 71 6.49 4.46 0.40
N THR A 72 7.22 3.37 0.61
CA THR A 72 6.65 2.06 0.93
C THR A 72 7.34 1.48 2.15
N VAL A 73 6.54 1.03 3.13
CA VAL A 73 7.02 0.25 4.29
C VAL A 73 6.26 -1.07 4.33
N VAL A 74 6.99 -2.18 4.33
CA VAL A 74 6.39 -3.51 4.46
C VAL A 74 6.11 -3.80 5.93
N LEU A 75 4.87 -4.14 6.26
CA LEU A 75 4.39 -4.41 7.62
C LEU A 75 4.12 -5.88 7.88
N GLN A 76 3.80 -6.65 6.84
CA GLN A 76 3.61 -8.10 6.89
C GLN A 76 3.93 -8.72 5.54
N GLY A 77 4.42 -9.95 5.55
CA GLY A 77 4.77 -10.67 4.33
C GLY A 77 5.92 -10.00 3.58
N GLY A 78 5.81 -9.93 2.29
CA GLY A 78 6.79 -9.30 1.42
C GLY A 78 6.31 -9.25 -0.02
N TYR A 79 7.06 -8.58 -0.85
CA TYR A 79 6.83 -8.54 -2.30
C TYR A 79 8.14 -8.53 -3.07
N THR A 80 8.04 -8.91 -4.32
CA THR A 80 9.16 -8.88 -5.28
C THR A 80 8.74 -8.10 -6.51
N ASP A 81 9.63 -7.25 -7.00
CA ASP A 81 9.52 -6.58 -8.30
C ASP A 81 10.86 -6.58 -9.04
N SER A 82 10.97 -5.82 -10.13
CA SER A 82 12.19 -5.73 -10.92
C SER A 82 13.40 -5.14 -10.16
N THR A 83 13.16 -4.47 -9.04
CA THR A 83 14.23 -3.82 -8.24
C THR A 83 14.71 -4.70 -7.10
N GLY A 84 13.95 -5.70 -6.69
CA GLY A 84 14.36 -6.64 -5.65
C GLY A 84 13.23 -7.26 -4.89
N ASN A 85 13.58 -7.91 -3.76
CA ASN A 85 12.66 -8.52 -2.81
C ASN A 85 12.65 -7.68 -1.53
N TYR A 86 11.45 -7.37 -1.05
CA TYR A 86 11.23 -6.52 0.12
C TYR A 86 10.43 -7.28 1.17
N GLY A 87 10.93 -7.28 2.38
CA GLY A 87 10.31 -7.94 3.54
C GLY A 87 9.96 -6.97 4.64
N VAL A 88 9.41 -7.50 5.75
CA VAL A 88 8.96 -6.70 6.91
C VAL A 88 10.05 -5.78 7.42
N GLY A 89 9.71 -4.50 7.57
CA GLY A 89 10.62 -3.45 8.03
C GLY A 89 11.41 -2.77 6.92
N ASP A 90 11.38 -3.30 5.70
CA ASP A 90 12.03 -2.62 4.57
C ASP A 90 11.27 -1.36 4.18
N PHE A 91 12.06 -0.33 3.88
CA PHE A 91 11.57 0.98 3.45
C PHE A 91 12.13 1.30 2.07
N ALA A 92 11.23 1.49 1.12
CA ALA A 92 11.57 1.86 -0.25
C ALA A 92 11.10 3.27 -0.57
N VAL A 93 11.92 4.01 -1.30
CA VAL A 93 11.61 5.35 -1.78
C VAL A 93 11.79 5.38 -3.29
N GLY A 94 10.71 5.74 -4.01
CA GLY A 94 10.74 5.97 -5.45
C GLY A 94 10.70 7.48 -5.78
N PRO A 95 10.89 7.89 -7.03
CA PRO A 95 10.29 7.22 -8.17
C PRO A 95 11.12 6.03 -8.62
N GLY A 96 10.45 4.88 -8.83
CA GLY A 96 11.01 3.88 -9.70
C GLY A 96 11.10 4.46 -11.10
N PRO A 97 12.19 4.20 -11.84
CA PRO A 97 12.40 4.84 -13.14
C PRO A 97 11.43 4.36 -14.20
N GLU A 98 10.77 3.24 -14.01
CA GLU A 98 9.98 2.57 -15.02
C GLU A 98 8.70 1.98 -14.44
N GLN A 99 7.85 1.47 -15.32
CA GLN A 99 6.69 0.71 -14.89
C GLN A 99 7.13 -0.57 -14.16
N HIS A 100 6.38 -0.93 -13.13
CA HIS A 100 6.64 -2.14 -12.36
C HIS A 100 5.33 -2.87 -12.00
N GLU A 101 5.48 -4.12 -11.63
CA GLU A 101 4.40 -5.00 -11.19
C GLU A 101 4.87 -5.73 -9.93
N PRO A 102 4.67 -5.14 -8.75
CA PRO A 102 4.99 -5.82 -7.50
C PRO A 102 4.10 -7.05 -7.30
N ILE A 103 4.71 -8.17 -6.96
CA ILE A 103 4.02 -9.44 -6.71
C ILE A 103 4.28 -9.87 -5.28
N ALA A 104 3.20 -10.14 -4.53
CA ALA A 104 3.32 -10.61 -3.16
C ALA A 104 4.00 -11.97 -3.11
N ASP A 105 4.94 -12.12 -2.17
CA ASP A 105 5.66 -13.36 -1.96
C ASP A 105 4.73 -14.47 -1.44
N PRO A 106 5.13 -15.76 -1.58
CA PRO A 106 4.44 -16.86 -0.93
C PRO A 106 4.42 -16.71 0.59
N GLY A 107 3.39 -17.24 1.23
CA GLY A 107 3.24 -17.22 2.68
C GLY A 107 2.11 -16.30 3.13
N ASP A 108 2.38 -15.42 4.09
CA ASP A 108 1.39 -14.45 4.55
C ASP A 108 1.05 -13.40 3.49
N PRO A 109 -0.18 -12.88 3.47
CA PRO A 109 -0.50 -11.72 2.64
C PRO A 109 0.48 -10.57 2.86
N CYS A 110 0.89 -9.92 1.78
CA CYS A 110 1.72 -8.73 1.87
C CYS A 110 0.87 -7.53 2.31
N ILE A 111 1.25 -6.91 3.41
CA ILE A 111 0.64 -5.67 3.87
C ILE A 111 1.72 -4.59 3.88
N ALA A 112 1.48 -3.50 3.17
CA ALA A 112 2.38 -2.37 3.08
C ALA A 112 1.65 -1.05 3.31
N LEU A 113 2.33 -0.13 3.99
CA LEU A 113 1.93 1.26 4.07
C LEU A 113 2.56 2.00 2.89
N ILE A 114 1.74 2.67 2.11
CA ILE A 114 2.17 3.38 0.91
C ILE A 114 1.74 4.84 0.99
N VAL A 115 2.69 5.73 0.70
CA VAL A 115 2.44 7.17 0.59
C VAL A 115 2.77 7.61 -0.83
N LEU A 116 1.77 8.12 -1.53
CA LEU A 116 1.90 8.63 -2.89
C LEU A 116 1.84 10.16 -2.90
N GLU A 117 2.87 10.79 -3.43
CA GLU A 117 2.89 12.22 -3.68
C GLU A 117 1.93 12.61 -4.81
N LYS A 118 1.82 11.76 -5.84
CA LYS A 118 0.91 11.92 -6.97
C LYS A 118 0.26 10.59 -7.32
N PRO A 119 -0.93 10.61 -7.98
CA PRO A 119 -1.56 9.38 -8.45
C PRO A 119 -0.65 8.55 -9.36
N ILE A 120 -0.77 7.24 -9.25
CA ILE A 120 -0.12 6.31 -10.19
C ILE A 120 -0.75 6.41 -11.58
N VAL A 121 -0.01 5.94 -12.58
CA VAL A 121 -0.48 5.81 -13.97
C VAL A 121 -0.48 4.35 -14.34
N LEU A 122 -1.65 3.79 -14.58
CA LEU A 122 -1.80 2.41 -15.07
C LEU A 122 -1.32 2.32 -16.51
N THR A 123 -0.45 1.38 -16.81
CA THR A 123 0.21 1.24 -18.12
C THR A 123 -0.19 -0.02 -18.86
N GLY A 124 -0.88 -0.95 -18.19
CA GLY A 124 -1.38 -2.17 -18.83
C GLY A 124 -2.44 -1.88 -19.91
N PRO A 125 -2.70 -2.84 -20.83
CA PRO A 125 -3.57 -2.61 -21.98
C PRO A 125 -5.02 -2.27 -21.62
N ILE A 126 -5.51 -2.75 -20.49
CA ILE A 126 -6.85 -2.44 -19.96
C ILE A 126 -6.78 -1.34 -18.89
N GLY A 127 -5.80 -1.43 -17.99
CA GLY A 127 -5.68 -0.53 -16.85
C GLY A 127 -5.55 0.94 -17.24
N ARG A 128 -4.89 1.24 -18.36
CA ARG A 128 -4.73 2.63 -18.85
C ARG A 128 -6.05 3.39 -19.01
N TRP A 129 -7.14 2.70 -19.33
CA TRP A 129 -8.46 3.30 -19.49
C TRP A 129 -9.10 3.73 -18.17
N LEU A 130 -8.56 3.23 -17.04
CA LEU A 130 -9.02 3.56 -15.70
C LEU A 130 -8.29 4.79 -15.10
N ASN A 131 -7.27 5.31 -15.78
CA ASN A 131 -6.50 6.45 -15.28
C ASN A 131 -7.32 7.69 -14.91
N PRO A 132 -8.38 8.06 -15.63
CA PRO A 132 -9.23 9.19 -15.21
C PRO A 132 -9.86 8.96 -13.82
N LEU A 133 -10.22 7.74 -13.49
CA LEU A 133 -10.77 7.37 -12.17
C LEU A 133 -9.69 7.36 -11.09
N VAL A 134 -8.49 6.85 -11.43
CA VAL A 134 -7.31 6.89 -10.52
C VAL A 134 -6.97 8.32 -10.16
N ARG A 135 -6.89 9.21 -11.14
CA ARG A 135 -6.58 10.64 -10.90
C ARG A 135 -7.62 11.34 -10.03
N ARG A 136 -8.88 10.92 -10.10
CA ARG A 136 -9.96 11.45 -9.26
C ARG A 136 -10.05 10.78 -7.88
N GLY A 137 -9.15 9.83 -7.59
CA GLY A 137 -9.15 9.09 -6.33
C GLY A 137 -10.34 8.14 -6.16
N LEU A 138 -11.02 7.76 -7.24
CA LEU A 138 -12.19 6.88 -7.20
C LEU A 138 -11.82 5.40 -7.18
N ILE A 139 -10.62 5.08 -7.59
CA ILE A 139 -10.03 3.75 -7.53
C ILE A 139 -8.54 3.84 -7.20
#